data_a8ffe64ab8113813fd0d380407373546
#
_entry.id   a8ffe64ab8113813fd0d380407373546
#
_cell.length_a   1.000
_cell.length_b   1.000
_cell.length_c   1.000
_cell.angle_alpha   90.00
_cell.angle_beta   90.00
_cell.angle_gamma   90.00
#
_symmetry.space_group_name_H-M   'P 1'
#
loop_
_entity.id
_entity.type
_entity.pdbx_description
1 polymer ?
#
loop_
_entity_poly.entity_id
_entity_poly.type
_entity_poly.pdbx_seq_one_letter_code
_entity_poly.pdbx_strand_id
1 'polypeptide(L)'
;TVMLPHQFKSKMVFDNFRLLYQKVLPGEKNSPLKEDIDNARHITLNYDQNIFSLDVSSINYDNPSNIAYSWKLEGFYDEWTSLTNDNRIRYTNIGPGKYKLRVRAILMDDHHLLEERSLFITVTPPWWATFWAGILYLVIFVLAGASVLRYLWLRKDRNNSKEKIQFFINTA
;
A
#
# COMPACT_ATOMS: atom_id res chain seq x y z
N THR A 1 -36.53 23.12 -34.47
CA THR A 1 -35.87 21.83 -34.29
C THR A 1 -34.99 21.93 -33.04
N VAL A 2 -35.49 21.43 -31.94
CA VAL A 2 -34.73 21.37 -30.67
C VAL A 2 -33.70 20.28 -30.83
N MET A 3 -32.41 20.63 -30.94
CA MET A 3 -31.32 19.66 -30.82
C MET A 3 -31.33 19.15 -29.38
N LEU A 4 -31.70 17.88 -29.19
CA LEU A 4 -31.49 17.21 -27.94
C LEU A 4 -29.98 17.17 -27.67
N PRO A 5 -29.52 17.46 -26.43
CA PRO A 5 -28.10 17.36 -26.10
C PRO A 5 -27.65 15.93 -26.34
N HIS A 6 -26.67 15.77 -27.24
CA HIS A 6 -26.00 14.49 -27.40
C HIS A 6 -25.47 14.04 -26.02
N GLN A 7 -26.13 13.05 -25.45
CA GLN A 7 -25.57 12.35 -24.29
C GLN A 7 -24.34 11.57 -24.81
N PHE A 8 -23.16 12.17 -24.63
CA PHE A 8 -21.90 11.48 -24.88
C PHE A 8 -21.85 10.24 -23.98
N LYS A 9 -22.14 9.08 -24.55
CA LYS A 9 -22.07 7.81 -23.83
C LYS A 9 -20.61 7.34 -23.86
N SER A 10 -19.78 7.95 -23.04
CA SER A 10 -18.43 7.46 -22.80
C SER A 10 -18.46 6.42 -21.70
N LYS A 11 -17.64 5.38 -21.82
CA LYS A 11 -17.41 4.39 -20.78
C LYS A 11 -15.91 4.30 -20.52
N MET A 12 -15.50 4.60 -19.29
CA MET A 12 -14.12 4.41 -18.85
C MET A 12 -13.95 2.96 -18.37
N VAL A 13 -12.92 2.32 -18.87
CA VAL A 13 -12.55 0.93 -18.55
C VAL A 13 -11.14 0.93 -17.95
N PHE A 14 -10.97 0.18 -16.88
CA PHE A 14 -9.67 -0.16 -16.33
C PHE A 14 -9.18 -1.46 -16.93
N ASP A 15 -7.94 -1.48 -17.39
CA ASP A 15 -7.33 -2.64 -18.02
C ASP A 15 -5.87 -2.82 -17.57
N ASN A 16 -5.32 -3.99 -17.88
CA ASN A 16 -3.90 -4.30 -17.74
C ASN A 16 -3.29 -3.93 -16.37
N PHE A 17 -3.92 -4.35 -15.29
CA PHE A 17 -3.32 -4.19 -13.98
C PHE A 17 -2.01 -4.95 -13.88
N ARG A 18 -0.94 -4.24 -13.45
CA ARG A 18 0.40 -4.82 -13.29
C ARG A 18 0.93 -4.56 -11.90
N LEU A 19 1.55 -5.57 -11.33
CA LEU A 19 2.36 -5.47 -10.10
C LEU A 19 3.81 -5.72 -10.44
N LEU A 20 4.71 -4.91 -9.93
CA LEU A 20 6.16 -5.06 -10.17
C LEU A 20 6.47 -5.26 -11.67
N TYR A 21 5.77 -4.49 -12.52
CA TYR A 21 5.86 -4.51 -14.00
C TYR A 21 5.28 -5.76 -14.69
N GLN A 22 4.79 -6.75 -13.95
CA GLN A 22 4.18 -7.96 -14.51
C GLN A 22 2.64 -7.84 -14.51
N LYS A 23 2.01 -8.23 -15.63
CA LYS A 23 0.55 -8.29 -15.71
C LYS A 23 0.04 -9.36 -14.75
N VAL A 24 -1.00 -9.04 -14.00
CA VAL A 24 -1.61 -9.90 -13.00
C VAL A 24 -3.05 -10.15 -13.39
N LEU A 25 -3.45 -11.43 -13.38
CA LEU A 25 -4.81 -11.85 -13.68
C LEU A 25 -5.56 -12.24 -12.39
N PRO A 26 -6.90 -12.16 -12.41
CA PRO A 26 -7.72 -12.62 -11.30
C PRO A 26 -7.48 -14.09 -10.97
N GLY A 27 -7.38 -14.43 -9.68
CA GLY A 27 -7.23 -15.82 -9.23
C GLY A 27 -5.81 -16.42 -9.35
N GLU A 28 -4.83 -15.69 -9.87
CA GLU A 28 -3.43 -16.13 -9.85
C GLU A 28 -2.86 -16.11 -8.42
N LYS A 29 -1.85 -16.95 -8.21
CA LYS A 29 -1.15 -17.00 -6.93
C LYS A 29 -0.53 -15.61 -6.61
N ASN A 30 -0.84 -15.08 -5.44
CA ASN A 30 -0.45 -13.73 -4.99
C ASN A 30 -1.11 -12.57 -5.76
N SER A 31 -2.12 -12.83 -6.56
CA SER A 31 -2.91 -11.77 -7.18
C SER A 31 -3.77 -11.05 -6.14
N PRO A 32 -3.77 -9.71 -6.11
CA PRO A 32 -4.69 -8.94 -5.31
C PRO A 32 -6.09 -8.87 -5.95
N LEU A 33 -6.21 -9.32 -7.19
CA LEU A 33 -7.44 -9.28 -7.96
C LEU A 33 -8.29 -10.52 -7.68
N LYS A 34 -9.49 -10.30 -7.16
CA LYS A 34 -10.51 -11.34 -7.00
C LYS A 34 -11.39 -11.46 -8.24
N GLU A 35 -11.52 -10.40 -8.99
CA GLU A 35 -12.29 -10.24 -10.21
C GLU A 35 -11.50 -9.36 -11.19
N ASP A 36 -12.00 -9.20 -12.40
CA ASP A 36 -11.39 -8.32 -13.39
C ASP A 36 -11.26 -6.90 -12.82
N ILE A 37 -10.14 -6.24 -13.12
CA ILE A 37 -9.86 -4.89 -12.59
C ILE A 37 -10.94 -3.88 -13.00
N ASP A 38 -11.59 -4.09 -14.12
CA ASP A 38 -12.69 -3.22 -14.56
C ASP A 38 -13.91 -3.33 -13.65
N ASN A 39 -14.16 -4.47 -13.04
CA ASN A 39 -15.27 -4.67 -12.10
C ASN A 39 -14.88 -4.35 -10.65
N ALA A 40 -13.60 -4.40 -10.35
CA ALA A 40 -13.08 -4.22 -9.00
C ALA A 40 -13.33 -2.79 -8.50
N ARG A 41 -13.93 -2.67 -7.33
CA ARG A 41 -14.09 -1.41 -6.59
C ARG A 41 -13.01 -1.23 -5.51
N HIS A 42 -12.44 -2.34 -5.07
CA HIS A 42 -11.45 -2.36 -4.00
C HIS A 42 -10.41 -3.45 -4.27
N ILE A 43 -9.14 -3.10 -4.16
CA ILE A 43 -8.01 -4.03 -4.22
C ILE A 43 -7.19 -3.93 -2.94
N THR A 44 -6.61 -5.06 -2.52
CA THR A 44 -5.73 -5.11 -1.35
C THR A 44 -4.36 -5.59 -1.80
N LEU A 45 -3.36 -4.74 -1.63
CA LEU A 45 -1.96 -5.01 -1.92
C LEU A 45 -1.24 -5.42 -0.64
N ASN A 46 -0.29 -6.33 -0.75
CA ASN A 46 0.65 -6.61 0.31
C ASN A 46 1.73 -5.52 0.37
N TYR A 47 2.43 -5.38 1.49
CA TYR A 47 3.49 -4.39 1.68
C TYR A 47 4.63 -4.48 0.64
N ASP A 48 4.87 -5.66 0.08
CA ASP A 48 5.87 -5.94 -0.96
C ASP A 48 5.36 -5.65 -2.38
N GLN A 49 4.04 -5.43 -2.54
CA GLN A 49 3.37 -5.09 -3.80
C GLN A 49 3.22 -3.56 -3.95
N ASN A 50 4.23 -2.81 -3.59
CA ASN A 50 4.21 -1.35 -3.49
C ASN A 50 4.45 -0.60 -4.81
N ILE A 51 4.55 -1.33 -5.92
CA ILE A 51 4.66 -0.79 -7.28
C ILE A 51 3.55 -1.37 -8.12
N PHE A 52 2.65 -0.52 -8.58
CA PHE A 52 1.60 -0.96 -9.48
C PHE A 52 1.41 0.00 -10.66
N SER A 53 0.86 -0.52 -11.73
CA SER A 53 0.37 0.28 -12.86
C SER A 53 -0.95 -0.25 -13.37
N LEU A 54 -1.74 0.67 -13.92
CA LEU A 54 -3.08 0.44 -14.43
C LEU A 54 -3.23 1.21 -15.73
N ASP A 55 -3.69 0.55 -16.77
CA ASP A 55 -4.05 1.21 -18.02
C ASP A 55 -5.53 1.63 -17.95
N VAL A 56 -5.83 2.82 -18.48
CA VAL A 56 -7.17 3.38 -18.53
C VAL A 56 -7.55 3.62 -19.98
N SER A 57 -8.74 3.21 -20.37
CA SER A 57 -9.29 3.49 -21.68
C SER A 57 -10.68 4.11 -21.55
N SER A 58 -10.93 5.19 -22.26
CA SER A 58 -12.28 5.73 -22.40
C SER A 58 -12.75 5.49 -23.82
N ILE A 59 -13.86 4.78 -23.94
CA ILE A 59 -14.48 4.50 -25.23
C ILE A 59 -15.44 5.66 -25.51
N ASN A 60 -15.02 6.55 -26.39
CA ASN A 60 -15.89 7.57 -26.95
C ASN A 60 -16.10 7.27 -28.44
N TYR A 61 -17.33 7.03 -28.82
CA TYR A 61 -17.68 6.67 -30.21
C TYR A 61 -17.59 7.85 -31.19
N ASP A 62 -17.63 9.09 -30.68
CA ASP A 62 -17.70 10.27 -31.54
C ASP A 62 -16.31 10.83 -31.90
N ASN A 63 -15.35 10.80 -30.98
CA ASN A 63 -13.98 11.27 -31.24
C ASN A 63 -12.95 10.60 -30.28
N PRO A 64 -12.46 9.40 -30.62
CA PRO A 64 -11.59 8.64 -29.72
C PRO A 64 -10.17 9.24 -29.56
N SER A 65 -9.74 10.11 -30.50
CA SER A 65 -8.36 10.60 -30.55
C SER A 65 -8.09 11.83 -29.68
N ASN A 66 -9.10 12.43 -29.08
CA ASN A 66 -8.99 13.72 -28.40
C ASN A 66 -9.32 13.65 -26.89
N ILE A 67 -8.99 12.52 -26.26
CA ILE A 67 -9.23 12.29 -24.83
C ILE A 67 -7.91 12.43 -24.08
N ALA A 68 -7.92 13.27 -23.05
CA ALA A 68 -6.86 13.35 -22.06
C ALA A 68 -7.32 12.80 -20.71
N TYR A 69 -6.37 12.27 -19.98
CA TYR A 69 -6.58 11.71 -18.65
C TYR A 69 -5.89 12.55 -17.60
N SER A 70 -6.48 12.57 -16.42
CA SER A 70 -5.87 13.13 -15.22
C SER A 70 -6.29 12.25 -14.04
N TRP A 71 -5.40 12.03 -13.11
CA TRP A 71 -5.66 11.19 -11.96
C TRP A 71 -5.02 11.74 -10.70
N LYS A 72 -5.50 11.28 -9.57
CA LYS A 72 -4.91 11.52 -8.25
C LYS A 72 -5.06 10.29 -7.36
N LEU A 73 -4.18 10.12 -6.41
CA LEU A 73 -4.25 9.08 -5.40
C LEU A 73 -4.42 9.73 -4.03
N GLU A 74 -5.68 9.90 -3.62
CA GLU A 74 -6.03 10.48 -2.33
C GLU A 74 -5.42 9.66 -1.19
N GLY A 75 -4.78 10.34 -0.25
CA GLY A 75 -4.01 9.74 0.84
C GLY A 75 -2.52 9.51 0.52
N PHE A 76 -2.10 9.69 -0.72
CA PHE A 76 -0.70 9.67 -1.14
C PHE A 76 -0.28 11.01 -1.73
N TYR A 77 -1.04 11.49 -2.72
CA TYR A 77 -0.88 12.79 -3.34
C TYR A 77 -2.26 13.28 -3.80
N ASP A 78 -2.77 14.31 -3.15
CA ASP A 78 -4.17 14.73 -3.31
C ASP A 78 -4.42 15.69 -4.49
N GLU A 79 -3.35 16.12 -5.16
CA GLU A 79 -3.47 16.97 -6.34
C GLU A 79 -3.70 16.15 -7.60
N TRP A 80 -4.45 16.72 -8.54
CA TRP A 80 -4.63 16.13 -9.85
C TRP A 80 -3.35 16.27 -10.68
N THR A 81 -2.98 15.20 -11.37
CA THR A 81 -1.93 15.28 -12.39
C THR A 81 -2.32 16.21 -13.51
N SER A 82 -1.33 16.76 -14.21
CA SER A 82 -1.58 17.49 -15.46
C SER A 82 -2.30 16.58 -16.47
N LEU A 83 -3.11 17.19 -17.32
CA LEU A 83 -3.76 16.45 -18.40
C LEU A 83 -2.72 15.83 -19.33
N THR A 84 -2.88 14.56 -19.64
CA THR A 84 -1.97 13.79 -20.48
C THR A 84 -2.74 12.83 -21.38
N ASN A 85 -2.18 12.54 -22.54
CA ASN A 85 -2.67 11.50 -23.44
C ASN A 85 -2.11 10.10 -23.07
N ASP A 86 -1.15 10.04 -22.13
CA ASP A 86 -0.72 8.74 -21.57
C ASP A 86 -1.90 8.15 -20.79
N ASN A 87 -2.26 6.94 -21.16
CA ASN A 87 -3.34 6.20 -20.52
C ASN A 87 -2.85 5.26 -19.41
N ARG A 88 -1.56 5.32 -19.06
CA ARG A 88 -0.96 4.46 -18.04
C ARG A 88 -0.66 5.19 -16.75
N ILE A 89 -1.41 4.85 -15.73
CA ILE A 89 -1.21 5.29 -14.37
C ILE A 89 -0.12 4.42 -13.73
N ARG A 90 0.89 5.04 -13.10
CA ARG A 90 1.96 4.32 -12.40
C ARG A 90 2.20 4.95 -11.05
N TYR A 91 2.29 4.10 -10.05
CA TYR A 91 2.68 4.48 -8.71
C TYR A 91 3.78 3.55 -8.20
N THR A 92 4.75 4.13 -7.52
CA THR A 92 5.89 3.42 -6.96
C THR A 92 6.07 3.78 -5.49
N ASN A 93 6.55 2.82 -4.72
CA ASN A 93 6.88 3.00 -3.31
C ASN A 93 5.71 3.52 -2.45
N ILE A 94 4.52 2.93 -2.66
CA ILE A 94 3.35 3.25 -1.85
C ILE A 94 3.47 2.52 -0.52
N GLY A 95 3.44 3.28 0.58
CA GLY A 95 3.48 2.74 1.94
C GLY A 95 2.18 2.04 2.35
N PRO A 96 2.18 1.35 3.51
CA PRO A 96 0.95 0.82 4.10
C PRO A 96 -0.06 1.94 4.37
N GLY A 97 -1.31 1.70 3.97
CA GLY A 97 -2.37 2.70 4.11
C GLY A 97 -3.60 2.38 3.28
N LYS A 98 -4.57 3.30 3.34
CA LYS A 98 -5.79 3.26 2.54
C LYS A 98 -5.79 4.45 1.59
N TYR A 99 -5.97 4.17 0.32
CA TYR A 99 -5.89 5.14 -0.75
C TYR A 99 -7.12 5.06 -1.64
N LYS A 100 -7.45 6.17 -2.29
CA LYS A 100 -8.50 6.22 -3.29
C LYS A 100 -7.94 6.80 -4.58
N LEU A 101 -7.73 5.95 -5.57
CA LEU A 101 -7.39 6.38 -6.92
C LEU A 101 -8.64 6.96 -7.58
N ARG A 102 -8.54 8.21 -8.04
CA ARG A 102 -9.58 8.85 -8.86
C ARG A 102 -8.98 9.17 -10.20
N VAL A 103 -9.70 8.82 -11.24
CA VAL A 103 -9.30 9.01 -12.64
C VAL A 103 -10.44 9.72 -13.37
N ARG A 104 -10.11 10.70 -14.15
CA ARG A 104 -11.07 11.41 -15.00
C ARG A 104 -10.58 11.44 -16.45
N ALA A 105 -11.51 11.25 -17.37
CA ALA A 105 -11.33 11.45 -18.79
C ALA A 105 -11.95 12.77 -19.20
N ILE A 106 -11.22 13.57 -19.96
CA ILE A 106 -11.61 14.92 -20.36
C ILE A 106 -11.41 15.04 -21.85
N LEU A 107 -12.41 15.58 -22.54
CA LEU A 107 -12.30 15.92 -23.96
C LEU A 107 -11.44 17.20 -24.09
N MET A 108 -10.42 17.15 -24.95
CA MET A 108 -9.45 18.27 -25.06
C MET A 108 -10.04 19.51 -25.73
N ASP A 109 -11.03 19.35 -26.60
CA ASP A 109 -11.59 20.46 -27.40
C ASP A 109 -12.30 21.51 -26.54
N ASP A 110 -13.11 21.09 -25.60
CA ASP A 110 -13.93 21.95 -24.76
C ASP A 110 -13.69 21.79 -23.27
N HIS A 111 -12.69 20.98 -22.89
CA HIS A 111 -12.38 20.61 -21.52
C HIS A 111 -13.55 19.96 -20.77
N HIS A 112 -14.45 19.33 -21.54
CA HIS A 112 -15.61 18.66 -20.97
C HIS A 112 -15.21 17.37 -20.25
N LEU A 113 -15.68 17.23 -19.00
CA LEU A 113 -15.52 16.00 -18.24
C LEU A 113 -16.42 14.91 -18.83
N LEU A 114 -15.82 13.88 -19.42
CA LEU A 114 -16.54 12.75 -19.99
C LEU A 114 -17.00 11.78 -18.90
N GLU A 115 -16.09 11.37 -18.06
CA GLU A 115 -16.34 10.42 -16.99
C GLU A 115 -15.28 10.52 -15.88
N GLU A 116 -15.70 10.23 -14.66
CA GLU A 116 -14.80 10.05 -13.53
C GLU A 116 -15.04 8.68 -12.88
N ARG A 117 -13.96 7.99 -12.56
CA ARG A 117 -14.02 6.68 -11.92
C ARG A 117 -13.06 6.60 -10.75
N SER A 118 -13.40 5.79 -9.75
CA SER A 118 -12.57 5.60 -8.57
C SER A 118 -12.36 4.14 -8.22
N LEU A 119 -11.16 3.83 -7.68
CA LEU A 119 -10.74 2.52 -7.20
C LEU A 119 -10.13 2.68 -5.80
N PHE A 120 -10.61 1.92 -4.83
CA PHE A 120 -10.04 1.89 -3.49
C PHE A 120 -8.87 0.91 -3.44
N ILE A 121 -7.75 1.36 -2.88
CA ILE A 121 -6.52 0.59 -2.78
C ILE A 121 -6.11 0.56 -1.31
N THR A 122 -5.97 -0.62 -0.74
CA THR A 122 -5.45 -0.81 0.61
C THR A 122 -4.11 -1.52 0.53
N VAL A 123 -3.06 -0.93 1.10
CA VAL A 123 -1.75 -1.57 1.25
C VAL A 123 -1.60 -2.04 2.69
N THR A 124 -1.45 -3.35 2.90
CA THR A 124 -1.33 -3.93 4.24
C THR A 124 0.08 -3.72 4.80
N PRO A 125 0.22 -3.44 6.09
CA PRO A 125 1.53 -3.37 6.72
C PRO A 125 2.17 -4.76 6.80
N PRO A 126 3.52 -4.85 6.86
CA PRO A 126 4.21 -6.09 7.13
C PRO A 126 3.87 -6.61 8.54
N TRP A 127 3.89 -7.95 8.72
CA TRP A 127 3.51 -8.58 9.98
C TRP A 127 4.36 -8.11 11.18
N TRP A 128 5.64 -7.77 10.95
CA TRP A 128 6.54 -7.27 12.01
C TRP A 128 6.28 -5.82 12.43
N ALA A 129 5.55 -5.05 11.63
CA ALA A 129 5.15 -3.67 11.94
C ALA A 129 3.71 -3.60 12.48
N THR A 130 3.13 -4.74 12.85
CA THR A 130 1.79 -4.78 13.46
C THR A 130 1.86 -4.51 14.96
N PHE A 131 0.75 -4.07 15.53
CA PHE A 131 0.62 -3.85 16.98
C PHE A 131 1.03 -5.07 17.81
N TRP A 132 0.65 -6.28 17.37
CA TRP A 132 1.00 -7.53 18.05
C TRP A 132 2.49 -7.83 18.02
N ALA A 133 3.18 -7.53 16.94
CA ALA A 133 4.62 -7.64 16.86
C ALA A 133 5.30 -6.69 17.86
N GLY A 134 4.78 -5.47 18.01
CA GLY A 134 5.27 -4.52 19.04
C GLY A 134 5.16 -5.08 20.46
N ILE A 135 4.03 -5.71 20.81
CA ILE A 135 3.87 -6.36 22.12
C ILE A 135 4.89 -7.51 22.29
N LEU A 136 5.08 -8.33 21.27
CA LEU A 136 6.05 -9.43 21.30
C LEU A 136 7.47 -8.90 21.54
N TYR A 137 7.88 -7.83 20.86
CA TYR A 137 9.19 -7.21 21.08
C TYR A 137 9.36 -6.68 22.50
N LEU A 138 8.31 -6.05 23.05
CA LEU A 138 8.32 -5.58 24.44
C LEU A 138 8.53 -6.74 25.42
N VAL A 139 7.81 -7.84 25.25
CA VAL A 139 7.95 -9.05 26.10
C VAL A 139 9.35 -9.61 26.02
N ILE A 140 9.90 -9.77 24.82
CA ILE A 140 11.28 -10.26 24.61
C ILE A 140 12.28 -9.33 25.32
N PHE A 141 12.12 -8.02 25.19
CA PHE A 141 12.99 -7.03 25.83
C PHE A 141 12.96 -7.14 27.35
N VAL A 142 11.77 -7.27 27.96
CA VAL A 142 11.60 -7.42 29.41
C VAL A 142 12.23 -8.72 29.90
N LEU A 143 12.01 -9.83 29.20
CA LEU A 143 12.61 -11.12 29.56
C LEU A 143 14.15 -11.12 29.47
N ALA A 144 14.68 -10.49 28.42
CA ALA A 144 16.12 -10.32 28.26
C ALA A 144 16.70 -9.48 29.40
N GLY A 145 16.07 -8.36 29.73
CA GLY A 145 16.48 -7.51 30.86
C GLY A 145 16.44 -8.24 32.19
N ALA A 146 15.37 -8.99 32.50
CA ALA A 146 15.25 -9.78 33.69
C ALA A 146 16.34 -10.88 33.79
N SER A 147 16.66 -11.53 32.66
CA SER A 147 17.71 -12.54 32.58
C SER A 147 19.10 -11.97 32.89
N VAL A 148 19.40 -10.79 32.36
CA VAL A 148 20.65 -10.06 32.63
C VAL A 148 20.75 -9.68 34.09
N LEU A 149 19.69 -9.11 34.66
CA LEU A 149 19.65 -8.73 36.09
C LEU A 149 19.84 -9.97 36.99
N ARG A 150 19.17 -11.07 36.68
CA ARG A 150 19.32 -12.32 37.38
C ARG A 150 20.77 -12.86 37.32
N TYR A 151 21.39 -12.80 36.15
CA TYR A 151 22.77 -13.21 35.95
C TYR A 151 23.74 -12.36 36.79
N LEU A 152 23.57 -11.02 36.79
CA LEU A 152 24.41 -10.12 37.58
C LEU A 152 24.23 -10.35 39.08
N TRP A 153 23.00 -10.59 39.54
CA TRP A 153 22.70 -10.89 40.94
C TRP A 153 23.37 -12.18 41.40
N LEU A 154 23.24 -13.27 40.61
CA LEU A 154 23.90 -14.55 40.89
C LEU A 154 25.43 -14.47 40.88
N ARG A 155 26.00 -13.60 40.08
CA ARG A 155 27.46 -13.36 40.04
C ARG A 155 27.94 -12.63 41.28
N LYS A 156 27.18 -11.65 41.75
CA LYS A 156 27.46 -10.90 42.99
C LYS A 156 27.41 -11.82 44.21
N ASP A 157 26.41 -12.67 44.30
CA ASP A 157 26.24 -13.60 45.42
C ASP A 157 27.39 -14.62 45.52
N ARG A 158 27.85 -15.14 44.38
CA ARG A 158 29.04 -16.02 44.34
C ARG A 158 30.34 -15.37 44.82
N ASN A 159 30.53 -14.07 44.54
CA ASN A 159 31.73 -13.37 45.01
C ASN A 159 31.68 -13.14 46.52
N ASN A 160 30.53 -12.74 47.06
CA ASN A 160 30.34 -12.52 48.49
C ASN A 160 30.56 -13.82 49.32
N SER A 161 30.17 -14.96 48.74
CA SER A 161 30.38 -16.27 49.41
C SER A 161 31.85 -16.67 49.45
N LYS A 162 32.65 -16.35 48.45
CA LYS A 162 34.10 -16.61 48.42
C LYS A 162 34.85 -15.78 49.46
N GLU A 163 34.51 -14.51 49.60
CA GLU A 163 35.12 -13.63 50.61
C GLU A 163 34.85 -14.11 52.05
N LYS A 164 33.62 -14.54 52.33
CA LYS A 164 33.28 -15.14 53.64
C LYS A 164 34.11 -16.38 53.96
N ILE A 165 34.29 -17.28 53.01
CA ILE A 165 35.06 -18.51 53.17
C ILE A 165 36.55 -18.18 53.42
N GLN A 166 37.13 -17.24 52.68
CA GLN A 166 38.52 -16.81 52.89
C GLN A 166 38.73 -16.17 54.27
N PHE A 167 37.78 -15.38 54.74
CA PHE A 167 37.84 -14.79 56.07
C PHE A 167 37.86 -15.86 57.17
N PHE A 168 37.06 -16.91 57.07
CA PHE A 168 37.05 -18.00 58.05
C PHE A 168 38.37 -18.83 58.05
N ILE A 169 38.99 -19.01 56.87
CA ILE A 169 40.25 -19.77 56.77
C ILE A 169 41.45 -18.98 57.35
N ASN A 170 41.44 -17.64 57.20
CA ASN A 170 42.55 -16.81 57.69
C ASN A 170 42.43 -16.46 59.17
N THR A 171 41.32 -16.78 59.85
CA THR A 171 41.09 -16.46 61.28
C THR A 171 41.17 -17.71 62.19
N ALA A 172 41.42 -18.89 61.65
CA ALA A 172 41.65 -20.15 62.35
C ALA A 172 43.14 -20.50 62.40
#